data_3c9701d525e91a4bab7912e82fc15739
#
_entry.id   3c9701d525e91a4bab7912e82fc15739
#
_cell.length_a   1.000
_cell.length_b   1.000
_cell.length_c   1.000
_cell.angle_alpha   90.00
_cell.angle_beta   90.00
_cell.angle_gamma   90.00
#
_symmetry.space_group_name_H-M   'P 1'
#
loop_
_entity.id
_entity.type
_entity.pdbx_description
1 polymer ?
#
loop_
_entity_poly.entity_id
_entity_poly.type
_entity_poly.pdbx_seq_one_letter_code
_entity_poly.pdbx_strand_id
1 'polypeptide(L)'
;MEDARIKAQKDAQGWASVMAGNVYRHFKGGLYVVNGVVVHSETAELLVIYTSKDEPQKMWARPLEMFLSPVDKKKYPMAKQKKRFEKVKAVRDE
;
A
#
# COMPACT_ATOMS: atom_id res chain seq x y z
N MET A 1 11.12 -20.65 -19.69
CA MET A 1 11.08 -19.20 -19.38
C MET A 1 9.89 -18.91 -18.50
N GLU A 2 10.11 -18.24 -17.39
CA GLU A 2 9.03 -17.95 -16.47
C GLU A 2 8.15 -16.84 -17.01
N ASP A 3 6.81 -17.04 -16.95
CA ASP A 3 5.86 -16.02 -17.31
C ASP A 3 5.98 -14.88 -16.30
N ALA A 4 5.93 -13.63 -16.79
CA ALA A 4 6.02 -12.45 -15.93
C ALA A 4 4.95 -12.45 -14.83
N ARG A 5 3.75 -12.99 -15.11
CA ARG A 5 2.69 -13.08 -14.12
C ARG A 5 2.99 -14.11 -13.03
N ILE A 6 3.73 -15.16 -13.35
CA ILE A 6 4.13 -16.15 -12.35
C ILE A 6 5.12 -15.52 -11.38
N LYS A 7 6.11 -14.80 -11.92
CA LYS A 7 7.07 -14.09 -11.08
C LYS A 7 6.36 -13.03 -10.24
N ALA A 8 5.44 -12.30 -10.86
CA ALA A 8 4.69 -11.25 -10.15
C ALA A 8 3.86 -11.84 -9.00
N GLN A 9 3.29 -13.05 -9.16
CA GLN A 9 2.54 -13.69 -8.08
C GLN A 9 3.43 -14.00 -6.89
N LYS A 10 4.65 -14.48 -7.13
CA LYS A 10 5.61 -14.73 -6.05
C LYS A 10 5.99 -13.44 -5.34
N ASP A 11 6.25 -12.38 -6.11
CA ASP A 11 6.60 -11.08 -5.56
C ASP A 11 5.42 -10.51 -4.74
N ALA A 12 4.20 -10.64 -5.26
CA ALA A 12 3.02 -10.16 -4.55
C ALA A 12 2.84 -10.87 -3.22
N GLN A 13 3.07 -12.19 -3.17
CA GLN A 13 2.98 -12.95 -1.93
C GLN A 13 4.00 -12.46 -0.90
N GLY A 14 5.22 -12.17 -1.35
CA GLY A 14 6.26 -11.62 -0.48
C GLY A 14 5.86 -10.27 0.10
N TRP A 15 5.37 -9.37 -0.75
CA TRP A 15 4.93 -8.06 -0.29
C TRP A 15 3.71 -8.18 0.64
N ALA A 16 2.76 -9.05 0.30
CA ALA A 16 1.57 -9.25 1.13
C ALA A 16 1.95 -9.75 2.52
N SER A 17 2.94 -10.63 2.62
CA SER A 17 3.34 -11.17 3.92
C SER A 17 3.90 -10.09 4.84
N VAL A 18 4.45 -9.01 4.28
CA VAL A 18 5.01 -7.90 5.04
C VAL A 18 3.97 -6.83 5.32
N MET A 19 3.07 -6.59 4.38
CA MET A 19 2.17 -5.43 4.42
C MET A 19 0.76 -5.74 4.91
N ALA A 20 0.26 -6.95 4.65
CA ALA A 20 -1.14 -7.27 4.95
C ALA A 20 -1.43 -7.15 6.44
N GLY A 21 -2.56 -6.53 6.76
CA GLY A 21 -2.97 -6.32 8.15
C GLY A 21 -2.38 -5.09 8.81
N ASN A 22 -1.39 -4.46 8.19
CA ASN A 22 -0.78 -3.26 8.75
C ASN A 22 -1.61 -2.02 8.44
N VAL A 23 -1.52 -1.03 9.33
CA VAL A 23 -2.19 0.25 9.18
C VAL A 23 -1.19 1.28 8.67
N TYR A 24 -1.62 2.07 7.71
CA TYR A 24 -0.80 3.13 7.11
C TYR A 24 -1.53 4.46 7.21
N ARG A 25 -0.76 5.53 7.41
CA ARG A 25 -1.30 6.89 7.40
C ARG A 25 -0.98 7.53 6.05
N HIS A 26 -2.01 8.07 5.40
CA HIS A 26 -1.84 8.85 4.17
C HIS A 26 -1.36 10.24 4.54
N PHE A 27 -0.49 10.84 3.72
CA PHE A 27 0.09 12.14 4.05
C PHE A 27 -0.96 13.27 4.11
N LYS A 28 -2.08 13.10 3.45
CA LYS A 28 -3.20 14.06 3.53
C LYS A 28 -4.14 13.78 4.70
N GLY A 29 -3.85 12.76 5.48
CA GLY A 29 -4.67 12.32 6.61
C GLY A 29 -5.41 11.04 6.29
N GLY A 30 -6.00 10.44 7.31
CA GLY A 30 -6.71 9.19 7.16
C GLY A 30 -5.82 7.98 7.37
N LEU A 31 -6.42 6.96 7.95
CA LEU A 31 -5.75 5.68 8.19
C LEU A 31 -6.35 4.62 7.30
N TYR A 32 -5.49 3.74 6.80
CA TYR A 32 -5.87 2.68 5.88
C TYR A 32 -5.25 1.36 6.31
N VAL A 33 -5.98 0.28 6.08
CA VAL A 33 -5.49 -1.07 6.37
C VAL A 33 -5.21 -1.75 5.04
N VAL A 34 -4.01 -2.31 4.91
CA VAL A 34 -3.66 -3.09 3.72
C VAL A 34 -4.28 -4.48 3.85
N ASN A 35 -5.02 -4.89 2.83
CA ASN A 35 -5.65 -6.21 2.80
C ASN A 35 -4.79 -7.23 2.08
N GLY A 36 -4.00 -6.78 1.13
CA GLY A 36 -3.11 -7.66 0.39
C GLY A 36 -2.43 -6.96 -0.76
N VAL A 37 -1.63 -7.72 -1.47
CA VAL A 37 -0.97 -7.28 -2.70
C VAL A 37 -1.31 -8.32 -3.76
N VAL A 38 -1.80 -7.85 -4.89
CA VAL A 38 -2.28 -8.71 -5.97
C VAL A 38 -1.60 -8.34 -7.28
N VAL A 39 -1.77 -9.18 -8.29
CA VAL A 39 -1.20 -8.96 -9.61
C VAL A 39 -2.30 -8.50 -10.56
N HIS A 40 -2.05 -7.42 -11.28
CA HIS A 40 -2.94 -6.98 -12.35
C HIS A 40 -2.90 -8.04 -13.45
N SER A 41 -4.07 -8.55 -13.84
CA SER A 41 -4.14 -9.70 -14.74
C SER A 41 -3.58 -9.43 -16.13
N GLU A 42 -3.61 -8.19 -16.58
CA GLU A 42 -3.14 -7.84 -17.92
C GLU A 42 -1.72 -7.32 -17.96
N THR A 43 -1.34 -6.50 -16.98
CA THR A 43 -0.04 -5.82 -17.00
C THR A 43 1.02 -6.51 -16.16
N ALA A 44 0.61 -7.43 -15.28
CA ALA A 44 1.47 -8.06 -14.28
C ALA A 44 2.03 -7.08 -13.23
N GLU A 45 1.48 -5.89 -13.18
CA GLU A 45 1.85 -4.89 -12.20
C GLU A 45 1.30 -5.30 -10.82
N LEU A 46 2.05 -4.99 -9.76
CA LEU A 46 1.60 -5.28 -8.40
C LEU A 46 0.71 -4.16 -7.91
N LEU A 47 -0.42 -4.54 -7.32
CA LEU A 47 -1.41 -3.60 -6.79
C LEU A 47 -1.61 -3.86 -5.30
N VAL A 48 -1.57 -2.78 -4.51
CA VAL A 48 -1.90 -2.86 -3.09
C VAL A 48 -3.40 -2.66 -2.95
N ILE A 49 -4.06 -3.59 -2.27
CA ILE A 49 -5.49 -3.51 -1.97
C ILE A 49 -5.62 -3.04 -0.52
N TYR A 50 -6.34 -1.96 -0.32
CA TYR A 50 -6.44 -1.38 1.02
C TYR A 50 -7.81 -0.75 1.24
N THR A 51 -8.19 -0.63 2.50
CA THR A 51 -9.49 -0.07 2.89
C THR A 51 -9.28 1.06 3.88
N SER A 52 -10.21 2.01 3.88
CA SER A 52 -10.24 3.03 4.92
C SER A 52 -10.52 2.37 6.26
N LYS A 53 -9.77 2.73 7.29
CA LYS A 53 -9.99 2.16 8.61
C LYS A 53 -11.35 2.57 9.17
N ASP A 54 -11.79 3.79 8.88
CA ASP A 54 -13.06 4.32 9.38
C ASP A 54 -14.25 3.88 8.52
N GLU A 55 -14.00 3.60 7.24
CA GLU A 55 -15.06 3.21 6.31
C GLU A 55 -14.61 1.95 5.56
N PRO A 56 -14.66 0.77 6.21
CA PRO A 56 -14.11 -0.46 5.63
C PRO A 56 -14.75 -0.88 4.31
N GLN A 57 -15.95 -0.39 4.01
CA GLN A 57 -16.59 -0.70 2.74
C GLN A 57 -15.91 0.00 1.56
N LYS A 58 -15.10 1.02 1.82
CA LYS A 58 -14.34 1.70 0.78
C LYS A 58 -13.03 0.97 0.56
N MET A 59 -12.95 0.24 -0.55
CA MET A 59 -11.76 -0.49 -0.94
C MET A 59 -11.10 0.17 -2.13
N TRP A 60 -9.80 0.21 -2.09
CA TRP A 60 -8.99 0.88 -3.12
C TRP A 60 -7.91 -0.06 -3.61
N ALA A 61 -7.47 0.16 -4.84
CA ALA A 61 -6.29 -0.49 -5.40
C ALA A 61 -5.36 0.59 -5.91
N ARG A 62 -4.08 0.46 -5.60
CA ARG A 62 -3.06 1.40 -6.05
C ARG A 62 -1.82 0.62 -6.44
N PRO A 63 -1.15 0.98 -7.55
CA PRO A 63 0.11 0.34 -7.87
C PRO A 63 1.08 0.39 -6.70
N LEU A 64 1.76 -0.72 -6.44
CA LEU A 64 2.70 -0.82 -5.31
C LEU A 64 3.72 0.31 -5.33
N GLU A 65 4.28 0.62 -6.50
CA GLU A 65 5.26 1.69 -6.63
C GLU A 65 4.71 3.03 -6.14
N MET A 66 3.45 3.31 -6.49
CA MET A 66 2.82 4.57 -6.06
C MET A 66 2.50 4.55 -4.57
N PHE A 67 2.08 3.40 -4.06
CA PHE A 67 1.80 3.26 -2.63
C PHE A 67 3.05 3.54 -1.80
N LEU A 68 4.20 3.06 -2.27
CA LEU A 68 5.48 3.22 -1.57
C LEU A 68 6.20 4.52 -1.92
N SER A 69 5.65 5.33 -2.81
CA SER A 69 6.34 6.52 -3.31
C SER A 69 6.45 7.62 -2.27
N PRO A 70 7.46 8.48 -2.41
CA PRO A 70 7.57 9.65 -1.53
C PRO A 70 6.50 10.68 -1.89
N VAL A 71 6.25 11.58 -0.94
CA VAL A 71 5.40 12.74 -1.19
C VAL A 71 6.11 13.69 -2.14
N ASP A 72 5.37 14.23 -3.11
CA ASP A 72 5.90 15.25 -4.02
C ASP A 72 5.99 16.57 -3.25
N LYS A 73 7.20 16.91 -2.82
CA LYS A 73 7.43 18.11 -2.02
C LYS A 73 7.29 19.39 -2.83
N LYS A 74 7.37 19.32 -4.14
CA LYS A 74 7.12 20.48 -4.99
C LYS A 74 5.65 20.84 -4.97
N LYS A 75 4.79 19.81 -4.98
CA LYS A 75 3.34 20.00 -4.96
C LYS A 75 2.82 20.21 -3.53
N TYR A 76 3.45 19.56 -2.56
CA TYR A 76 3.02 19.60 -1.17
C TYR A 76 4.19 19.97 -0.25
N PRO A 77 4.68 21.22 -0.34
CA PRO A 77 5.89 21.60 0.41
C PRO A 77 5.72 21.60 1.92
N MET A 78 4.47 21.69 2.40
CA MET A 78 4.18 21.72 3.83
C MET A 78 3.91 20.33 4.41
N ALA A 79 3.94 19.28 3.58
CA ALA A 79 3.70 17.92 4.07
C ALA A 79 4.77 17.50 5.06
N LYS A 80 4.35 16.98 6.20
CA LYS A 80 5.27 16.53 7.25
C LYS A 80 5.77 15.12 6.99
N GLN A 81 4.96 14.27 6.35
CA GLN A 81 5.35 12.93 5.98
C GLN A 81 6.28 12.96 4.78
N LYS A 82 7.25 12.05 4.78
CA LYS A 82 8.15 11.89 3.64
C LYS A 82 7.53 11.00 2.57
N LYS A 83 6.79 9.96 2.99
CA LYS A 83 6.17 9.00 2.08
C LYS A 83 4.69 9.26 1.98
N ARG A 84 4.11 8.88 0.83
CA ARG A 84 2.68 8.99 0.59
C ARG A 84 1.89 8.23 1.66
N PHE A 85 2.35 7.03 2.00
CA PHE A 85 1.78 6.22 3.09
C PHE A 85 2.91 5.82 4.03
N GLU A 86 2.70 6.02 5.31
CA GLU A 86 3.66 5.60 6.34
C GLU A 86 3.02 4.60 7.27
N LYS A 87 3.73 3.52 7.54
CA LYS A 87 3.26 2.49 8.45
C LYS A 87 3.12 3.08 9.84
N VAL A 88 1.97 2.85 10.44
CA VAL A 88 1.71 3.27 11.82
C VAL A 88 2.16 2.14 12.74
N LYS A 89 2.98 2.48 13.72
CA LYS A 89 3.40 1.50 14.70
C LYS A 89 2.19 1.09 15.52
N ALA A 90 2.03 -0.22 15.71
CA ALA A 90 0.97 -0.70 16.56
C ALA A 90 1.24 -0.23 17.99
N VAL A 91 0.21 0.36 18.60
CA VAL A 91 0.26 0.69 20.02
C VAL A 91 -0.11 -0.58 20.75
N ARG A 92 0.78 -1.02 21.62
CA ARG A 92 0.48 -2.17 22.44
C ARG A 92 -0.33 -1.75 23.64
N ASP A 93 -1.45 -2.40 23.78
CA ASP A 93 -2.23 -2.27 24.99
C ASP A 93 -1.66 -3.24 26.00
N GLU A 94 -1.07 -2.70 27.00
CA GLU A 94 -0.50 -3.51 28.07
C GLU A 94 -1.53 -3.83 29.16
#